data_b355364789aaecf6f852b1e62e7ffc62
#
_entry.id   b355364789aaecf6f852b1e62e7ffc62
#
_cell.length_a   1.000
_cell.length_b   1.000
_cell.length_c   1.000
_cell.angle_alpha   90.00
_cell.angle_beta   90.00
_cell.angle_gamma   90.00
#
_symmetry.space_group_name_H-M   'P 1'
#
loop_
_entity.id
_entity.type
_entity.pdbx_description
1 polymer ?
#
loop_
_entity_poly.entity_id
_entity_poly.type
_entity_poly.pdbx_seq_one_letter_code
_entity_poly.pdbx_strand_id
1 'polypeptide(L)'
;MGDTDIYRIFADVNQEEGEETMKYYGANPIYDTVFKYLMEDERVAMTILSALLKQKVVAISQRAHEYSNTTKNDVTMFRIDFAATVRDDEGKEKHILIELQKTWVETETLRFRQYLGAQYNRKENIVGKGSDQHALPMVAVYLLGHRVGDIEEPVVYVSHKPYDYNGVEVKEGMPDPFVSSLTHDSIIVQIPLLHGRVNPKLDEVLFCFDQTNCSPKDRQVIEIEESRFAGNPDMEHIMRRLISAASNPNVRQDMNVEDEFFTAIEDRDTAIMSRDQRIAEQDKLLEQNKVQLEQNKVQLEQKDAQLLQKDIALQATVKALKDAGVAITQIASMTGLDENYIASL
;
A
#
# COMPACT_ATOMS: atom_id res chain seq x y z
N MET A 1 -10.76 -5.70 41.98
CA MET A 1 -11.54 -6.29 40.91
C MET A 1 -10.66 -7.37 40.30
N GLY A 2 -11.09 -8.63 40.37
CA GLY A 2 -10.29 -9.73 39.87
C GLY A 2 -10.37 -9.83 38.36
N ASP A 3 -9.38 -10.50 37.71
CA ASP A 3 -9.31 -10.69 36.26
C ASP A 3 -10.61 -11.17 35.59
N THR A 4 -11.46 -11.87 36.34
CA THR A 4 -12.74 -12.42 35.87
C THR A 4 -13.84 -11.37 35.66
N ASP A 5 -13.77 -10.22 36.36
CA ASP A 5 -14.81 -9.17 36.26
C ASP A 5 -14.61 -8.27 35.04
N ILE A 6 -13.40 -8.13 34.55
CA ILE A 6 -13.06 -7.34 33.34
C ILE A 6 -13.64 -8.01 32.10
N TYR A 7 -13.61 -9.34 32.03
CA TYR A 7 -14.16 -10.11 30.91
C TYR A 7 -15.68 -9.95 30.72
N ARG A 8 -16.43 -9.79 31.80
CA ARG A 8 -17.90 -9.63 31.73
C ARG A 8 -18.37 -8.30 31.18
N ILE A 9 -17.55 -7.26 31.27
CA ILE A 9 -17.90 -5.90 30.79
C ILE A 9 -17.75 -5.78 29.29
N PHE A 10 -16.92 -6.64 28.69
CA PHE A 10 -16.58 -6.62 27.26
C PHE A 10 -17.02 -7.86 26.51
N ALA A 11 -17.98 -8.62 27.04
CA ALA A 11 -18.58 -9.78 26.40
C ALA A 11 -20.08 -9.59 26.21
N ASP A 12 -20.56 -9.79 25.01
CA ASP A 12 -22.00 -9.83 24.70
C ASP A 12 -22.39 -11.26 24.29
N VAL A 13 -23.56 -11.71 24.76
CA VAL A 13 -24.09 -13.02 24.38
C VAL A 13 -25.11 -12.81 23.27
N ASN A 14 -24.77 -13.23 22.07
CA ASN A 14 -25.72 -13.26 20.97
C ASN A 14 -26.46 -14.61 20.94
N GLN A 15 -27.79 -14.56 20.98
CA GLN A 15 -28.67 -15.71 20.72
C GLN A 15 -29.07 -15.70 19.24
N GLU A 16 -28.27 -16.30 18.37
CA GLU A 16 -28.69 -16.67 17.03
C GLU A 16 -28.73 -18.19 16.91
N GLU A 17 -29.93 -18.74 16.63
CA GLU A 17 -30.22 -20.15 16.28
C GLU A 17 -29.70 -21.25 17.26
N GLY A 18 -29.74 -20.99 18.58
CA GLY A 18 -29.59 -22.05 19.59
C GLY A 18 -28.17 -22.39 20.03
N GLU A 19 -27.15 -21.74 19.53
CA GLU A 19 -25.79 -21.72 20.11
C GLU A 19 -25.50 -20.34 20.70
N GLU A 20 -25.21 -20.30 22.00
CA GLU A 20 -24.71 -19.08 22.65
C GLU A 20 -23.27 -18.87 22.25
N THR A 21 -23.01 -18.03 21.23
CA THR A 21 -21.66 -17.60 20.89
C THR A 21 -21.32 -16.34 21.67
N MET A 22 -20.30 -16.43 22.53
CA MET A 22 -19.79 -15.29 23.28
C MET A 22 -18.83 -14.49 22.44
N LYS A 23 -19.08 -13.18 22.28
CA LYS A 23 -18.20 -12.24 21.58
C LYS A 23 -17.43 -11.39 22.59
N TYR A 24 -16.18 -11.16 22.30
CA TYR A 24 -15.28 -10.33 23.08
C TYR A 24 -14.87 -9.09 22.30
N TYR A 25 -14.75 -7.98 22.99
CA TYR A 25 -14.43 -6.67 22.43
C TYR A 25 -13.02 -6.27 22.86
N GLY A 26 -12.11 -6.18 21.91
CA GLY A 26 -10.71 -5.77 22.13
C GLY A 26 -10.39 -4.48 21.41
N ALA A 27 -9.34 -3.78 21.82
CA ALA A 27 -8.82 -2.65 21.06
C ALA A 27 -8.28 -3.12 19.70
N ASN A 28 -8.53 -2.35 18.65
CA ASN A 28 -8.13 -2.71 17.31
C ASN A 28 -6.59 -2.53 17.12
N PRO A 29 -5.83 -3.60 16.83
CA PRO A 29 -4.37 -3.52 16.72
C PRO A 29 -3.87 -2.85 15.43
N ILE A 30 -4.79 -2.33 14.60
CA ILE A 30 -4.38 -1.46 13.50
C ILE A 30 -3.83 -0.12 14.01
N TYR A 31 -4.28 0.35 15.18
CA TYR A 31 -3.74 1.55 15.80
C TYR A 31 -2.32 1.31 16.31
N ASP A 32 -1.44 2.27 16.08
CA ASP A 32 -0.02 2.16 16.46
C ASP A 32 0.15 2.00 17.96
N THR A 33 -0.65 2.72 18.73
CA THR A 33 -0.65 2.64 20.19
C THR A 33 -1.07 1.26 20.69
N VAL A 34 -2.08 0.63 20.08
CA VAL A 34 -2.55 -0.73 20.44
C VAL A 34 -1.52 -1.77 20.01
N PHE A 35 -0.98 -1.62 18.80
CA PHE A 35 0.06 -2.52 18.30
C PHE A 35 1.31 -2.50 19.19
N LYS A 36 1.76 -1.31 19.58
CA LYS A 36 2.86 -1.14 20.53
C LYS A 36 2.54 -1.84 21.85
N TYR A 37 1.37 -1.58 22.40
CA TYR A 37 0.92 -2.21 23.66
C TYR A 37 0.92 -3.74 23.60
N LEU A 38 0.55 -4.31 22.43
CA LEU A 38 0.64 -5.76 22.19
C LEU A 38 2.09 -6.25 22.15
N MET A 39 2.93 -5.59 21.36
CA MET A 39 4.29 -6.05 21.09
C MET A 39 5.28 -5.78 22.24
N GLU A 40 4.92 -4.95 23.22
CA GLU A 40 5.63 -4.80 24.50
C GLU A 40 5.52 -6.05 25.39
N ASP A 41 4.53 -6.90 25.16
CA ASP A 41 4.41 -8.19 25.83
C ASP A 41 5.25 -9.25 25.10
N GLU A 42 6.31 -9.73 25.75
CA GLU A 42 7.26 -10.68 25.15
C GLU A 42 6.58 -11.97 24.67
N ARG A 43 5.58 -12.47 25.41
CA ARG A 43 4.86 -13.69 25.03
C ARG A 43 4.04 -13.47 23.76
N VAL A 44 3.34 -12.33 23.66
CA VAL A 44 2.60 -11.96 22.45
C VAL A 44 3.55 -11.80 21.26
N ALA A 45 4.63 -11.05 21.44
CA ALA A 45 5.62 -10.83 20.39
C ALA A 45 6.24 -12.15 19.92
N MET A 46 6.66 -13.04 20.85
CA MET A 46 7.20 -14.35 20.50
C MET A 46 6.17 -15.21 19.74
N THR A 47 4.90 -15.16 20.14
CA THR A 47 3.84 -15.93 19.49
C THR A 47 3.63 -15.47 18.05
N ILE A 48 3.43 -14.17 17.82
CA ILE A 48 3.23 -13.58 16.50
C ILE A 48 4.45 -13.82 15.61
N LEU A 49 5.63 -13.53 16.10
CA LEU A 49 6.88 -13.68 15.34
C LEU A 49 7.17 -15.15 15.03
N SER A 50 6.89 -16.09 15.94
CA SER A 50 7.07 -17.52 15.68
C SER A 50 6.19 -18.00 14.53
N ALA A 51 4.93 -17.57 14.49
CA ALA A 51 4.02 -17.92 13.41
C ALA A 51 4.48 -17.35 12.06
N LEU A 52 4.87 -16.07 12.03
CA LEU A 52 5.34 -15.40 10.81
C LEU A 52 6.66 -15.98 10.30
N LEU A 53 7.62 -16.22 11.18
CA LEU A 53 8.92 -16.80 10.81
C LEU A 53 8.86 -18.29 10.49
N LYS A 54 7.76 -18.97 10.82
CA LYS A 54 7.62 -20.45 10.76
C LYS A 54 8.74 -21.17 11.54
N GLN A 55 9.25 -20.53 12.58
CA GLN A 55 10.29 -21.02 13.48
C GLN A 55 9.97 -20.62 14.90
N LYS A 56 10.28 -21.45 15.87
CA LYS A 56 10.03 -21.12 17.27
C LYS A 56 10.96 -20.00 17.76
N VAL A 57 10.43 -18.85 18.07
CA VAL A 57 11.14 -17.79 18.80
C VAL A 57 11.20 -18.20 20.27
N VAL A 58 12.39 -18.40 20.80
CA VAL A 58 12.61 -18.90 22.19
C VAL A 58 13.04 -17.80 23.14
N ALA A 59 13.58 -16.72 22.62
CA ALA A 59 13.90 -15.51 23.38
C ALA A 59 13.86 -14.29 22.47
N ILE A 60 13.44 -13.18 23.02
CA ILE A 60 13.50 -11.86 22.36
C ILE A 60 14.06 -10.83 23.34
N SER A 61 14.71 -9.83 22.80
CA SER A 61 14.98 -8.59 23.51
C SER A 61 14.64 -7.43 22.59
N GLN A 62 13.74 -6.57 23.06
CA GLN A 62 13.43 -5.34 22.36
C GLN A 62 14.65 -4.42 22.44
N ARG A 63 15.11 -3.93 21.31
CA ARG A 63 16.19 -2.95 21.28
C ARG A 63 15.62 -1.57 21.49
N ALA A 64 16.26 -0.81 22.39
CA ALA A 64 15.86 0.58 22.63
C ALA A 64 15.94 1.38 21.32
N HIS A 65 14.81 1.91 20.90
CA HIS A 65 14.74 2.81 19.75
C HIS A 65 14.54 4.22 20.23
N GLU A 66 15.25 5.12 19.59
CA GLU A 66 14.80 6.49 19.50
C GLU A 66 13.48 6.45 18.75
N TYR A 67 12.38 6.45 19.51
CA TYR A 67 11.11 6.87 18.96
C TYR A 67 11.33 8.30 18.49
N SER A 68 11.49 8.50 17.21
CA SER A 68 11.40 9.83 16.66
C SER A 68 9.93 10.27 16.71
N ASN A 69 9.46 10.58 17.93
CA ASN A 69 8.28 11.40 18.16
C ASN A 69 8.58 12.83 17.70
N THR A 70 9.02 12.97 16.47
CA THR A 70 9.27 14.29 15.90
C THR A 70 8.11 14.65 15.01
N THR A 71 7.26 15.48 15.57
CA THR A 71 6.22 16.28 14.92
C THR A 71 4.90 15.56 14.56
N LYS A 72 3.81 16.31 14.71
CA LYS A 72 2.42 15.99 14.39
C LYS A 72 2.14 15.39 12.99
N ASN A 73 3.17 15.12 12.20
CA ASN A 73 3.07 14.63 10.83
C ASN A 73 3.62 13.19 10.62
N ASP A 74 4.12 12.49 11.67
CA ASP A 74 4.79 11.19 11.53
C ASP A 74 4.01 10.01 12.15
N VAL A 75 2.71 10.09 12.26
CA VAL A 75 1.84 9.04 12.86
C VAL A 75 1.65 7.81 11.94
N THR A 76 2.29 7.77 10.78
CA THR A 76 1.96 6.78 9.74
C THR A 76 2.76 5.49 9.77
N MET A 77 3.80 5.41 10.59
CA MET A 77 4.68 4.25 10.59
C MET A 77 5.12 3.88 12.01
N PHE A 78 4.84 2.64 12.38
CA PHE A 78 5.31 2.03 13.62
C PHE A 78 6.47 1.07 13.33
N ARG A 79 7.47 1.08 14.19
CA ARG A 79 8.66 0.26 14.05
C ARG A 79 9.13 -0.28 15.39
N ILE A 80 9.43 -1.58 15.44
CA ILE A 80 10.10 -2.23 16.57
C ILE A 80 11.20 -3.14 16.03
N ASP A 81 12.38 -3.08 16.63
CA ASP A 81 13.47 -4.01 16.34
C ASP A 81 13.65 -4.98 17.52
N PHE A 82 13.78 -6.25 17.18
CA PHE A 82 14.06 -7.30 18.15
C PHE A 82 15.38 -7.96 17.82
N ALA A 83 16.19 -8.23 18.84
CA ALA A 83 17.18 -9.30 18.77
C ALA A 83 16.48 -10.57 19.25
N ALA A 84 16.41 -11.58 18.41
CA ALA A 84 15.69 -12.81 18.69
C ALA A 84 16.61 -14.03 18.62
N THR A 85 16.33 -15.02 19.45
CA THR A 85 16.85 -16.38 19.29
C THR A 85 15.73 -17.25 18.74
N VAL A 86 15.94 -17.80 17.56
CA VAL A 86 15.01 -18.72 16.92
C VAL A 86 15.57 -20.12 16.92
N ARG A 87 14.70 -21.12 17.03
CA ARG A 87 15.03 -22.54 17.02
C ARG A 87 14.37 -23.18 15.80
N ASP A 88 15.17 -23.85 14.98
CA ASP A 88 14.67 -24.64 13.85
C ASP A 88 14.09 -25.99 14.26
N ASP A 89 13.57 -26.74 13.29
CA ASP A 89 12.96 -28.07 13.53
C ASP A 89 13.97 -29.13 14.00
N GLU A 90 15.27 -28.91 13.74
CA GLU A 90 16.38 -29.77 14.21
C GLU A 90 16.82 -29.41 15.64
N GLY A 91 16.23 -28.37 16.24
CA GLY A 91 16.53 -27.89 17.58
C GLY A 91 17.75 -26.97 17.67
N LYS A 92 18.34 -26.57 16.54
CA LYS A 92 19.48 -25.67 16.48
C LYS A 92 19.01 -24.23 16.66
N GLU A 93 19.69 -23.52 17.55
CA GLU A 93 19.41 -22.10 17.81
C GLU A 93 20.30 -21.20 16.97
N LYS A 94 19.70 -20.12 16.48
CA LYS A 94 20.42 -19.03 15.82
C LYS A 94 19.90 -17.67 16.31
N HIS A 95 20.81 -16.69 16.35
CA HIS A 95 20.45 -15.31 16.65
C HIS A 95 20.15 -14.58 15.36
N ILE A 96 19.05 -13.83 15.34
CA ILE A 96 18.63 -13.01 14.21
C ILE A 96 18.17 -11.64 14.68
N LEU A 97 18.16 -10.70 13.76
CA LEU A 97 17.48 -9.42 13.91
C LEU A 97 16.13 -9.47 13.22
N ILE A 98 15.10 -8.98 13.88
CA ILE A 98 13.78 -8.82 13.31
C ILE A 98 13.45 -7.34 13.32
N GLU A 99 13.30 -6.78 12.15
CA GLU A 99 12.81 -5.43 11.92
C GLU A 99 11.32 -5.51 11.64
N LEU A 100 10.48 -5.11 12.60
CA LEU A 100 9.03 -5.14 12.46
C LEU A 100 8.51 -3.74 12.17
N GLN A 101 7.84 -3.60 11.05
CA GLN A 101 7.34 -2.32 10.56
C GLN A 101 5.85 -2.44 10.20
N LYS A 102 5.07 -1.43 10.57
CA LYS A 102 3.64 -1.33 10.25
C LYS A 102 3.37 0.03 9.63
N THR A 103 2.63 0.07 8.54
CA THR A 103 2.17 1.31 7.91
C THR A 103 0.82 1.15 7.24
N TRP A 104 0.08 2.24 7.18
CA TRP A 104 -1.19 2.36 6.47
C TRP A 104 -1.05 3.05 5.13
N VAL A 105 0.04 3.80 4.93
CA VAL A 105 0.23 4.67 3.77
C VAL A 105 1.20 4.03 2.80
N GLU A 106 0.77 3.84 1.56
CA GLU A 106 1.56 3.21 0.49
C GLU A 106 2.86 3.97 0.21
N THR A 107 2.84 5.30 0.30
CA THR A 107 4.01 6.16 0.06
C THR A 107 5.14 5.99 1.08
N GLU A 108 4.86 5.40 2.23
CA GLU A 108 5.83 5.20 3.31
C GLU A 108 6.76 4.01 3.09
N THR A 109 6.44 3.11 2.16
CA THR A 109 7.25 1.90 1.89
C THR A 109 8.69 2.21 1.50
N LEU A 110 8.96 3.36 0.87
CA LEU A 110 10.33 3.77 0.55
C LEU A 110 11.16 4.14 1.79
N ARG A 111 10.52 4.60 2.87
CA ARG A 111 11.19 4.91 4.15
C ARG A 111 11.75 3.66 4.82
N PHE A 112 11.12 2.49 4.60
CA PHE A 112 11.63 1.22 5.11
C PHE A 112 13.06 0.95 4.71
N ARG A 113 13.46 1.33 3.51
CA ARG A 113 14.85 1.18 3.03
C ARG A 113 15.84 2.01 3.84
N GLN A 114 15.44 3.20 4.30
CA GLN A 114 16.30 4.05 5.13
C GLN A 114 16.53 3.42 6.49
N TYR A 115 15.50 2.81 7.07
CA TYR A 115 15.62 2.12 8.36
C TYR A 115 16.46 0.85 8.26
N LEU A 116 16.26 0.05 7.22
CA LEU A 116 17.11 -1.11 6.95
C LEU A 116 18.58 -0.68 6.79
N GLY A 117 18.84 0.41 6.05
CA GLY A 117 20.18 0.99 5.92
C GLY A 117 20.80 1.39 7.27
N ALA A 118 19.99 1.96 8.16
CA ALA A 118 20.44 2.28 9.52
C ALA A 118 20.79 1.01 10.32
N GLN A 119 20.00 -0.07 10.19
CA GLN A 119 20.28 -1.34 10.86
C GLN A 119 21.57 -1.98 10.37
N TYR A 120 21.85 -1.98 9.08
CA TYR A 120 23.10 -2.51 8.52
C TYR A 120 24.33 -1.78 9.05
N ASN A 121 24.21 -0.50 9.40
CA ASN A 121 25.32 0.31 9.93
C ASN A 121 25.51 0.20 11.45
N ARG A 122 24.63 -0.48 12.18
CA ARG A 122 24.71 -0.58 13.65
C ARG A 122 25.79 -1.55 14.10
N LYS A 123 26.70 -1.07 14.91
CA LYS A 123 27.78 -1.91 15.49
C LYS A 123 27.26 -3.00 16.41
N GLU A 124 26.13 -2.76 17.07
CA GLU A 124 25.48 -3.74 17.95
C GLU A 124 24.96 -4.97 17.21
N ASN A 125 24.85 -4.89 15.89
CA ASN A 125 24.43 -6.00 15.03
C ASN A 125 25.60 -6.89 14.61
N ILE A 126 26.81 -6.58 15.04
CA ILE A 126 28.01 -7.35 14.78
C ILE A 126 28.33 -8.20 16.02
N VAL A 127 28.44 -9.49 15.83
CA VAL A 127 28.76 -10.47 16.87
C VAL A 127 30.08 -11.19 16.58
N GLY A 128 30.62 -11.88 17.59
CA GLY A 128 31.93 -12.55 17.48
C GLY A 128 33.10 -11.62 17.85
N LYS A 129 34.30 -12.15 17.76
CA LYS A 129 35.56 -11.42 18.06
C LYS A 129 36.65 -11.79 17.04
N GLY A 130 37.45 -10.81 16.67
CA GLY A 130 38.60 -11.03 15.77
C GLY A 130 38.15 -11.53 14.37
N SER A 131 38.72 -12.63 13.91
CA SER A 131 38.43 -13.24 12.61
C SER A 131 37.04 -13.90 12.52
N ASP A 132 36.38 -14.09 13.64
CA ASP A 132 35.02 -14.71 13.71
C ASP A 132 33.90 -13.67 13.79
N GLN A 133 34.24 -12.42 13.53
CA GLN A 133 33.30 -11.32 13.59
C GLN A 133 32.40 -11.32 12.36
N HIS A 134 31.07 -11.32 12.56
CA HIS A 134 30.10 -11.30 11.49
C HIS A 134 28.84 -10.52 11.91
N ALA A 135 28.09 -10.05 10.92
CA ALA A 135 26.81 -9.41 11.18
C ALA A 135 25.71 -10.46 11.42
N LEU A 136 24.75 -10.14 12.31
CA LEU A 136 23.59 -10.99 12.54
C LEU A 136 22.71 -11.01 11.27
N PRO A 137 22.20 -12.19 10.86
CA PRO A 137 21.17 -12.27 9.83
C PRO A 137 19.94 -11.46 10.22
N MET A 138 19.32 -10.81 9.26
CA MET A 138 18.16 -9.95 9.47
C MET A 138 16.93 -10.46 8.72
N VAL A 139 15.78 -10.33 9.34
CA VAL A 139 14.46 -10.56 8.72
C VAL A 139 13.63 -9.30 8.91
N ALA A 140 13.12 -8.76 7.81
CA ALA A 140 12.19 -7.64 7.83
C ALA A 140 10.74 -8.14 7.77
N VAL A 141 9.90 -7.69 8.71
CA VAL A 141 8.47 -8.02 8.75
C VAL A 141 7.67 -6.77 8.53
N TYR A 142 6.84 -6.77 7.51
CA TYR A 142 5.98 -5.65 7.12
C TYR A 142 4.51 -6.00 7.35
N LEU A 143 3.82 -5.22 8.20
CA LEU A 143 2.37 -5.27 8.35
C LEU A 143 1.78 -4.07 7.62
N LEU A 144 1.18 -4.32 6.46
CA LEU A 144 0.72 -3.28 5.56
C LEU A 144 -0.81 -3.15 5.62
N GLY A 145 -1.28 -1.94 5.91
CA GLY A 145 -2.71 -1.59 5.86
C GLY A 145 -3.25 -1.40 4.45
N HIS A 146 -2.42 -1.61 3.42
CA HIS A 146 -2.76 -1.46 2.01
C HIS A 146 -2.28 -2.68 1.21
N ARG A 147 -2.72 -2.79 -0.04
CA ARG A 147 -2.28 -3.83 -0.98
C ARG A 147 -0.99 -3.40 -1.67
N VAL A 148 -0.16 -4.37 -2.02
CA VAL A 148 1.09 -4.15 -2.77
C VAL A 148 0.86 -4.48 -4.24
N GLY A 149 0.64 -3.46 -5.04
CA GLY A 149 0.37 -3.62 -6.46
C GLY A 149 -0.74 -4.64 -6.74
N ASP A 150 -0.50 -5.55 -7.68
CA ASP A 150 -1.45 -6.60 -8.07
C ASP A 150 -1.23 -7.93 -7.32
N ILE A 151 -0.42 -7.93 -6.25
CA ILE A 151 -0.17 -9.13 -5.45
C ILE A 151 -1.44 -9.47 -4.66
N GLU A 152 -1.98 -10.66 -4.91
CA GLU A 152 -3.20 -11.13 -4.24
C GLU A 152 -2.95 -11.99 -3.01
N GLU A 153 -1.71 -12.42 -2.76
CA GLU A 153 -1.36 -13.25 -1.62
C GLU A 153 -1.39 -12.45 -0.32
N PRO A 154 -2.13 -12.87 0.72
CA PRO A 154 -2.23 -12.14 1.98
C PRO A 154 -0.90 -12.07 2.74
N VAL A 155 -0.05 -13.09 2.61
CA VAL A 155 1.28 -13.14 3.22
C VAL A 155 2.32 -13.59 2.21
N VAL A 156 3.28 -12.73 1.93
CA VAL A 156 4.34 -12.97 0.94
C VAL A 156 5.67 -13.14 1.66
N TYR A 157 6.37 -14.21 1.35
CA TYR A 157 7.74 -14.48 1.82
C TYR A 157 8.73 -14.18 0.71
N VAL A 158 9.65 -13.27 0.97
CA VAL A 158 10.77 -12.96 0.08
C VAL A 158 12.03 -13.53 0.71
N SER A 159 12.66 -14.47 0.02
CA SER A 159 13.89 -15.12 0.49
C SER A 159 15.03 -14.95 -0.52
N HIS A 160 16.24 -14.90 -0.01
CA HIS A 160 17.45 -14.81 -0.79
C HIS A 160 18.15 -16.15 -0.85
N LYS A 161 18.59 -16.53 -2.05
CA LYS A 161 19.32 -17.76 -2.29
C LYS A 161 20.57 -17.47 -3.08
N PRO A 162 21.72 -18.05 -2.71
CA PRO A 162 22.94 -17.97 -3.51
C PRO A 162 22.85 -18.91 -4.71
N TYR A 163 23.30 -18.45 -5.86
CA TYR A 163 23.39 -19.24 -7.09
C TYR A 163 24.82 -19.22 -7.61
N ASP A 164 25.22 -20.34 -8.23
CA ASP A 164 26.45 -20.37 -8.99
C ASP A 164 26.31 -19.60 -10.31
N TYR A 165 27.40 -19.50 -11.05
CA TYR A 165 27.46 -18.84 -12.36
C TYR A 165 26.49 -19.45 -13.40
N ASN A 166 26.10 -20.73 -13.25
CA ASN A 166 25.15 -21.40 -14.15
C ASN A 166 23.67 -21.24 -13.70
N GLY A 167 23.43 -20.54 -12.59
CA GLY A 167 22.09 -20.37 -12.02
C GLY A 167 21.62 -21.55 -11.16
N VAL A 168 22.53 -22.43 -10.73
CA VAL A 168 22.21 -23.52 -9.81
C VAL A 168 22.37 -23.06 -8.37
N GLU A 169 21.38 -23.36 -7.51
CA GLU A 169 21.41 -23.00 -6.09
C GLU A 169 22.61 -23.64 -5.37
N VAL A 170 23.44 -22.81 -4.73
CA VAL A 170 24.58 -23.25 -3.92
C VAL A 170 24.06 -23.65 -2.56
N LYS A 171 24.14 -24.93 -2.22
CA LYS A 171 23.71 -25.50 -0.93
C LYS A 171 24.88 -25.88 -0.04
N GLU A 172 25.99 -26.34 -0.62
CA GLU A 172 27.14 -26.74 0.12
C GLU A 172 27.88 -25.54 0.69
N GLY A 173 28.22 -25.59 1.98
CA GLY A 173 28.81 -24.46 2.71
C GLY A 173 27.82 -23.39 3.17
N MET A 174 26.52 -23.56 2.90
CA MET A 174 25.50 -22.63 3.35
C MET A 174 24.78 -23.14 4.62
N PRO A 175 24.28 -22.24 5.50
CA PRO A 175 24.47 -20.78 5.46
C PRO A 175 25.87 -20.33 5.84
N ASP A 176 26.45 -19.48 5.03
CA ASP A 176 27.71 -18.78 5.35
C ASP A 176 27.41 -17.43 6.02
N PRO A 177 28.13 -17.03 7.08
CA PRO A 177 27.87 -15.78 7.79
C PRO A 177 28.02 -14.52 6.94
N PHE A 178 29.01 -14.49 6.06
CA PHE A 178 29.22 -13.34 5.17
C PHE A 178 28.09 -13.22 4.16
N VAL A 179 27.78 -14.32 3.45
CA VAL A 179 26.69 -14.33 2.45
C VAL A 179 25.35 -13.99 3.09
N SER A 180 25.07 -14.55 4.27
CA SER A 180 23.83 -14.28 5.03
C SER A 180 23.71 -12.85 5.54
N SER A 181 24.84 -12.13 5.67
CA SER A 181 24.87 -10.73 6.12
C SER A 181 24.70 -9.71 5.00
N LEU A 182 24.82 -10.13 3.72
CA LEU A 182 24.77 -9.20 2.58
C LEU A 182 23.38 -8.64 2.30
N THR A 183 22.35 -9.35 2.73
CA THR A 183 20.95 -9.00 2.49
C THR A 183 20.05 -9.54 3.62
N HIS A 184 18.74 -9.37 3.47
CA HIS A 184 17.74 -9.83 4.44
C HIS A 184 16.59 -10.52 3.74
N ASP A 185 15.95 -11.44 4.46
CA ASP A 185 14.65 -11.99 4.07
C ASP A 185 13.54 -11.05 4.53
N SER A 186 12.41 -11.11 3.84
CA SER A 186 11.26 -10.28 4.19
C SER A 186 9.97 -11.09 4.26
N ILE A 187 9.08 -10.67 5.15
CA ILE A 187 7.72 -11.19 5.29
C ILE A 187 6.78 -10.01 5.16
N ILE A 188 5.90 -10.05 4.18
CA ILE A 188 4.95 -8.99 3.89
C ILE A 188 3.56 -9.51 4.20
N VAL A 189 2.86 -8.88 5.14
CA VAL A 189 1.47 -9.17 5.50
C VAL A 189 0.60 -8.06 4.96
N GLN A 190 -0.32 -8.39 4.06
CA GLN A 190 -1.31 -7.47 3.51
C GLN A 190 -2.61 -7.60 4.30
N ILE A 191 -2.81 -6.75 5.30
CA ILE A 191 -3.96 -6.81 6.22
C ILE A 191 -5.31 -6.84 5.48
N PRO A 192 -5.54 -6.06 4.41
CA PRO A 192 -6.81 -6.09 3.68
C PRO A 192 -7.16 -7.44 3.02
N LEU A 193 -6.18 -8.35 2.93
CA LEU A 193 -6.36 -9.65 2.29
C LEU A 193 -6.42 -10.83 3.26
N LEU A 194 -6.38 -10.58 4.58
CA LEU A 194 -6.28 -11.65 5.59
C LEU A 194 -7.52 -12.54 5.66
N HIS A 195 -8.72 -11.98 5.50
CA HIS A 195 -9.98 -12.68 5.74
C HIS A 195 -10.11 -13.97 4.95
N GLY A 196 -10.14 -15.12 5.67
CA GLY A 196 -10.36 -16.47 5.10
C GLY A 196 -9.32 -16.93 4.09
N ARG A 197 -8.21 -16.24 3.91
CA ARG A 197 -7.21 -16.49 2.86
C ARG A 197 -5.85 -16.93 3.37
N VAL A 198 -5.64 -16.97 4.67
CA VAL A 198 -4.37 -17.40 5.28
C VAL A 198 -4.41 -18.87 5.71
N ASN A 199 -3.22 -19.45 5.84
CA ASN A 199 -3.05 -20.78 6.41
C ASN A 199 -3.63 -20.81 7.84
N PRO A 200 -4.30 -21.89 8.29
CA PRO A 200 -4.90 -21.96 9.62
C PRO A 200 -3.99 -21.56 10.76
N LYS A 201 -2.70 -21.95 10.73
CA LYS A 201 -1.72 -21.56 11.77
C LYS A 201 -1.42 -20.07 11.80
N LEU A 202 -1.45 -19.39 10.65
CA LEU A 202 -1.29 -17.94 10.57
C LEU A 202 -2.60 -17.24 10.92
N ASP A 203 -3.74 -17.81 10.52
CA ASP A 203 -5.06 -17.30 10.84
C ASP A 203 -5.28 -17.26 12.36
N GLU A 204 -4.85 -18.31 13.08
CA GLU A 204 -4.89 -18.35 14.55
C GLU A 204 -4.19 -17.16 15.22
N VAL A 205 -3.15 -16.60 14.58
CA VAL A 205 -2.34 -15.51 15.16
C VAL A 205 -2.74 -14.16 14.58
N LEU A 206 -3.06 -14.11 13.28
CA LEU A 206 -3.34 -12.86 12.58
C LEU A 206 -4.83 -12.46 12.63
N PHE A 207 -5.69 -13.28 13.27
CA PHE A 207 -7.14 -13.02 13.35
C PHE A 207 -7.47 -11.64 13.91
N CYS A 208 -6.67 -11.17 14.87
CA CYS A 208 -6.89 -9.86 15.49
C CYS A 208 -6.55 -8.67 14.56
N PHE A 209 -5.81 -8.91 13.48
CA PHE A 209 -5.51 -7.89 12.47
C PHE A 209 -6.53 -7.90 11.32
N ASP A 210 -7.35 -8.93 11.20
CA ASP A 210 -8.40 -9.00 10.18
C ASP A 210 -9.47 -7.94 10.45
N GLN A 211 -9.53 -6.93 9.58
CA GLN A 211 -10.42 -5.79 9.74
C GLN A 211 -11.89 -6.09 9.46
N THR A 212 -12.23 -7.29 8.99
CA THR A 212 -13.62 -7.75 8.95
C THR A 212 -14.21 -7.98 10.35
N ASN A 213 -13.33 -8.13 11.35
CA ASN A 213 -13.70 -8.19 12.77
C ASN A 213 -13.88 -6.80 13.41
N CYS A 214 -13.66 -5.72 12.68
CA CYS A 214 -13.85 -4.37 13.17
C CYS A 214 -15.33 -4.12 13.51
N SER A 215 -15.60 -3.53 14.67
CA SER A 215 -16.97 -3.21 15.06
C SER A 215 -17.59 -2.19 14.11
N PRO A 216 -18.81 -2.43 13.59
CA PRO A 216 -19.50 -1.47 12.72
C PRO A 216 -19.82 -0.13 13.42
N LYS A 217 -19.79 -0.11 14.74
CA LYS A 217 -20.14 1.06 15.55
C LYS A 217 -18.94 1.86 16.01
N ASP A 218 -17.79 1.20 16.12
CA ASP A 218 -16.57 1.79 16.66
C ASP A 218 -15.33 1.18 16.01
N ARG A 219 -14.67 1.94 15.14
CA ARG A 219 -13.46 1.54 14.43
C ARG A 219 -12.29 1.16 15.37
N GLN A 220 -12.28 1.70 16.58
CA GLN A 220 -11.25 1.42 17.59
C GLN A 220 -11.38 0.03 18.22
N VAL A 221 -12.47 -0.68 17.94
CA VAL A 221 -12.82 -1.96 18.58
C VAL A 221 -12.92 -3.07 17.54
N ILE A 222 -12.38 -4.24 17.87
CA ILE A 222 -12.63 -5.50 17.15
C ILE A 222 -13.54 -6.39 17.97
N GLU A 223 -14.43 -7.10 17.27
CA GLU A 223 -15.37 -8.09 17.83
C GLU A 223 -14.89 -9.49 17.45
N ILE A 224 -14.48 -10.29 18.43
CA ILE A 224 -13.92 -11.62 18.21
C ILE A 224 -14.75 -12.67 18.93
N GLU A 225 -15.17 -13.70 18.22
CA GLU A 225 -15.86 -14.83 18.80
C GLU A 225 -14.91 -15.67 19.67
N GLU A 226 -15.41 -16.14 20.82
CA GLU A 226 -14.64 -16.95 21.76
C GLU A 226 -14.03 -18.18 21.08
N SER A 227 -14.75 -18.80 20.15
CA SER A 227 -14.31 -19.96 19.36
C SER A 227 -12.97 -19.77 18.64
N ARG A 228 -12.61 -18.50 18.36
CA ARG A 228 -11.35 -18.16 17.64
C ARG A 228 -10.10 -18.26 18.51
N PHE A 229 -10.25 -18.26 19.84
CA PHE A 229 -9.09 -18.22 20.75
C PHE A 229 -9.25 -19.15 21.97
N ALA A 230 -10.44 -19.62 22.29
CA ALA A 230 -10.68 -20.50 23.43
C ALA A 230 -9.90 -21.83 23.28
N GLY A 231 -9.30 -22.24 24.39
CA GLY A 231 -8.48 -23.48 24.43
C GLY A 231 -7.08 -23.34 23.88
N ASN A 232 -6.70 -22.15 23.37
CA ASN A 232 -5.33 -21.81 23.01
C ASN A 232 -4.78 -20.74 23.95
N PRO A 233 -3.91 -21.09 24.93
CA PRO A 233 -3.44 -20.16 25.96
C PRO A 233 -2.70 -18.94 25.42
N ASP A 234 -2.10 -19.02 24.23
CA ASP A 234 -1.39 -17.89 23.63
C ASP A 234 -2.38 -16.93 22.98
N MET A 235 -3.41 -17.46 22.32
CA MET A 235 -4.47 -16.65 21.72
C MET A 235 -5.33 -15.98 22.80
N GLU A 236 -5.66 -16.71 23.86
CA GLU A 236 -6.33 -16.12 25.03
C GLU A 236 -5.51 -14.99 25.67
N HIS A 237 -4.18 -15.13 25.67
CA HIS A 237 -3.31 -14.07 26.18
C HIS A 237 -3.31 -12.84 25.28
N ILE A 238 -3.28 -13.01 23.96
CA ILE A 238 -3.42 -11.91 23.00
C ILE A 238 -4.76 -11.18 23.22
N MET A 239 -5.87 -11.93 23.34
CA MET A 239 -7.18 -11.31 23.59
C MET A 239 -7.24 -10.56 24.91
N ARG A 240 -6.68 -11.12 25.99
CA ARG A 240 -6.55 -10.39 27.26
C ARG A 240 -5.82 -9.06 27.12
N ARG A 241 -4.74 -9.04 26.35
CA ARG A 241 -3.98 -7.80 26.10
C ARG A 241 -4.81 -6.79 25.33
N LEU A 242 -5.57 -7.21 24.30
CA LEU A 242 -6.42 -6.33 23.51
C LEU A 242 -7.58 -5.76 24.34
N ILE A 243 -8.22 -6.57 25.20
CA ILE A 243 -9.27 -6.13 26.13
C ILE A 243 -8.69 -5.13 27.13
N SER A 244 -7.50 -5.42 27.68
CA SER A 244 -6.81 -4.50 28.58
C SER A 244 -6.46 -3.18 27.90
N ALA A 245 -6.02 -3.20 26.64
CA ALA A 245 -5.78 -2.00 25.85
C ALA A 245 -7.05 -1.17 25.65
N ALA A 246 -8.19 -1.82 25.34
CA ALA A 246 -9.48 -1.16 25.18
C ALA A 246 -9.96 -0.46 26.47
N SER A 247 -9.54 -0.97 27.63
CA SER A 247 -9.88 -0.41 28.95
C SER A 247 -8.91 0.68 29.40
N ASN A 248 -7.77 0.85 28.74
CA ASN A 248 -6.74 1.80 29.15
C ASN A 248 -7.04 3.22 28.62
N PRO A 249 -7.25 4.22 29.51
CA PRO A 249 -7.60 5.57 29.10
C PRO A 249 -6.54 6.25 28.21
N ASN A 250 -5.25 5.98 28.44
CA ASN A 250 -4.17 6.56 27.65
C ASN A 250 -4.16 5.98 26.23
N VAL A 251 -4.31 4.65 26.11
CA VAL A 251 -4.41 3.98 24.81
C VAL A 251 -5.63 4.51 24.03
N ARG A 252 -6.77 4.71 24.69
CA ARG A 252 -7.97 5.29 24.06
C ARG A 252 -7.74 6.72 23.58
N GLN A 253 -7.08 7.53 24.40
CA GLN A 253 -6.76 8.91 24.00
C GLN A 253 -5.83 8.94 22.78
N ASP A 254 -4.81 8.09 22.78
CA ASP A 254 -3.87 8.00 21.65
C ASP A 254 -4.58 7.49 20.39
N MET A 255 -5.48 6.49 20.48
CA MET A 255 -6.31 6.05 19.34
C MET A 255 -7.17 7.18 18.79
N ASN A 256 -7.74 8.06 19.62
CA ASN A 256 -8.50 9.22 19.13
C ASN A 256 -7.62 10.17 18.30
N VAL A 257 -6.37 10.39 18.72
CA VAL A 257 -5.40 11.20 17.95
C VAL A 257 -5.07 10.54 16.62
N GLU A 258 -4.90 9.22 16.60
CA GLU A 258 -4.68 8.46 15.38
C GLU A 258 -5.90 8.52 14.44
N ASP A 259 -7.13 8.46 14.97
CA ASP A 259 -8.37 8.59 14.18
C ASP A 259 -8.48 9.94 13.47
N GLU A 260 -8.13 11.04 14.15
CA GLU A 260 -8.10 12.36 13.51
C GLU A 260 -7.12 12.36 12.31
N PHE A 261 -6.00 11.68 12.45
CA PHE A 261 -5.01 11.55 11.40
C PHE A 261 -5.50 10.65 10.24
N PHE A 262 -6.10 9.49 10.53
CA PHE A 262 -6.68 8.62 9.50
C PHE A 262 -7.78 9.31 8.72
N THR A 263 -8.67 10.04 9.40
CA THR A 263 -9.71 10.83 8.74
C THR A 263 -9.11 11.87 7.78
N ALA A 264 -8.05 12.55 8.19
CA ALA A 264 -7.37 13.52 7.33
C ALA A 264 -6.71 12.87 6.10
N ILE A 265 -6.21 11.63 6.22
CA ILE A 265 -5.69 10.85 5.08
C ILE A 265 -6.83 10.44 4.14
N GLU A 266 -7.91 9.89 4.67
CA GLU A 266 -9.08 9.46 3.87
C GLU A 266 -9.69 10.63 3.08
N ASP A 267 -9.79 11.79 3.71
CA ASP A 267 -10.26 13.02 3.05
C ASP A 267 -9.32 13.43 1.90
N ARG A 268 -8.01 13.36 2.15
CA ARG A 268 -7.00 13.67 1.14
C ARG A 268 -7.05 12.68 -0.03
N ASP A 269 -7.14 11.38 0.25
CA ASP A 269 -7.19 10.33 -0.76
C ASP A 269 -8.46 10.44 -1.60
N THR A 270 -9.60 10.73 -0.97
CA THR A 270 -10.87 11.04 -1.65
C THR A 270 -10.74 12.25 -2.57
N ALA A 271 -10.04 13.31 -2.11
CA ALA A 271 -9.79 14.50 -2.92
C ALA A 271 -8.85 14.19 -4.11
N ILE A 272 -7.85 13.32 -3.91
CA ILE A 272 -6.96 12.85 -4.98
C ILE A 272 -7.74 12.06 -6.01
N MET A 273 -8.52 11.05 -5.60
CA MET A 273 -9.36 10.26 -6.51
C MET A 273 -10.32 11.13 -7.34
N SER A 274 -10.96 12.11 -6.70
CA SER A 274 -11.85 13.07 -7.39
C SER A 274 -11.11 13.96 -8.38
N ARG A 275 -9.85 14.28 -8.11
CA ARG A 275 -8.98 15.02 -9.02
C ARG A 275 -8.55 14.18 -10.20
N ASP A 276 -8.15 12.93 -9.96
CA ASP A 276 -7.71 12.01 -10.99
C ASP A 276 -8.86 11.68 -11.97
N GLN A 277 -10.07 11.48 -11.46
CA GLN A 277 -11.25 11.34 -12.31
C GLN A 277 -11.45 12.57 -13.21
N ARG A 278 -11.37 13.79 -12.65
CA ARG A 278 -11.48 15.03 -13.45
C ARG A 278 -10.38 15.16 -14.49
N ILE A 279 -9.14 14.77 -14.15
CA ILE A 279 -8.02 14.76 -15.10
C ILE A 279 -8.32 13.79 -16.25
N ALA A 280 -8.76 12.57 -15.96
CA ALA A 280 -9.10 11.58 -16.98
C ALA A 280 -10.26 12.05 -17.90
N GLU A 281 -11.27 12.72 -17.34
CA GLU A 281 -12.35 13.34 -18.12
C GLU A 281 -11.84 14.49 -19.02
N GLN A 282 -10.96 15.34 -18.49
CA GLN A 282 -10.35 16.43 -19.25
C GLN A 282 -9.45 15.91 -20.37
N ASP A 283 -8.66 14.88 -20.13
CA ASP A 283 -7.80 14.25 -21.15
C ASP A 283 -8.64 13.66 -22.28
N LYS A 284 -9.74 12.99 -21.96
CA LYS A 284 -10.70 12.49 -22.96
C LYS A 284 -11.32 13.61 -23.80
N LEU A 285 -11.72 14.70 -23.17
CA LEU A 285 -12.26 15.86 -23.87
C LEU A 285 -11.21 16.54 -24.76
N LEU A 286 -9.98 16.61 -24.26
CA LEU A 286 -8.85 17.19 -24.99
C LEU A 286 -8.52 16.38 -26.26
N GLU A 287 -8.58 15.06 -26.18
CA GLU A 287 -8.39 14.18 -27.32
C GLU A 287 -9.54 14.32 -28.36
N GLN A 288 -10.78 14.41 -27.90
CA GLN A 288 -11.93 14.67 -28.76
C GLN A 288 -11.77 16.02 -29.51
N ASN A 289 -11.35 17.06 -28.79
CA ASN A 289 -11.13 18.37 -29.38
C ASN A 289 -10.00 18.36 -30.42
N LYS A 290 -8.92 17.62 -30.17
CA LYS A 290 -7.83 17.45 -31.16
C LYS A 290 -8.33 16.81 -32.45
N VAL A 291 -9.09 15.73 -32.33
CA VAL A 291 -9.69 15.05 -33.50
C VAL A 291 -10.62 16.01 -34.28
N GLN A 292 -11.46 16.77 -33.56
CA GLN A 292 -12.34 17.74 -34.18
C GLN A 292 -11.59 18.87 -34.91
N LEU A 293 -10.50 19.33 -34.31
CA LEU A 293 -9.65 20.38 -34.86
C LEU A 293 -8.97 19.91 -36.15
N GLU A 294 -8.50 18.67 -36.20
CA GLU A 294 -7.91 18.08 -37.39
C GLU A 294 -8.94 17.90 -38.52
N GLN A 295 -10.15 17.44 -38.17
CA GLN A 295 -11.27 17.37 -39.12
C GLN A 295 -11.64 18.76 -39.72
N ASN A 296 -11.67 19.76 -38.88
CA ASN A 296 -11.95 21.14 -39.30
C ASN A 296 -10.85 21.67 -40.25
N LYS A 297 -9.57 21.37 -39.95
CA LYS A 297 -8.45 21.71 -40.84
C LYS A 297 -8.60 21.09 -42.23
N VAL A 298 -8.84 19.79 -42.29
CA VAL A 298 -9.04 19.08 -43.57
C VAL A 298 -10.22 19.68 -44.35
N GLN A 299 -11.35 20.03 -43.69
CA GLN A 299 -12.47 20.67 -44.33
C GLN A 299 -12.14 22.08 -44.86
N LEU A 300 -11.30 22.82 -44.12
CA LEU A 300 -10.85 24.14 -44.53
C LEU A 300 -9.98 24.05 -45.79
N GLU A 301 -9.00 23.16 -45.80
CA GLU A 301 -8.15 22.91 -46.94
C GLU A 301 -8.95 22.48 -48.21
N GLN A 302 -10.00 21.64 -48.02
CA GLN A 302 -10.88 21.25 -49.12
C GLN A 302 -11.67 22.44 -49.65
N LYS A 303 -12.20 23.32 -48.78
CA LYS A 303 -12.90 24.53 -49.19
C LYS A 303 -12.00 25.50 -49.92
N ASP A 304 -10.77 25.70 -49.42
CA ASP A 304 -9.78 26.56 -50.08
C ASP A 304 -9.41 26.05 -51.50
N ALA A 305 -9.21 24.73 -51.62
CA ALA A 305 -8.99 24.11 -52.92
C ALA A 305 -10.19 24.30 -53.89
N GLN A 306 -11.43 24.16 -53.38
CA GLN A 306 -12.63 24.39 -54.17
C GLN A 306 -12.77 25.86 -54.59
N LEU A 307 -12.47 26.80 -53.69
CA LEU A 307 -12.48 28.24 -53.99
C LEU A 307 -11.44 28.57 -55.09
N LEU A 308 -10.23 28.06 -54.97
CA LEU A 308 -9.18 28.24 -55.96
C LEU A 308 -9.58 27.70 -57.34
N GLN A 309 -10.21 26.50 -57.40
CA GLN A 309 -10.74 25.96 -58.64
C GLN A 309 -11.83 26.81 -59.25
N LYS A 310 -12.74 27.37 -58.44
CA LYS A 310 -13.81 28.28 -58.91
C LYS A 310 -13.22 29.58 -59.43
N ASP A 311 -12.22 30.15 -58.76
CA ASP A 311 -11.53 31.35 -59.21
C ASP A 311 -10.82 31.15 -60.59
N ILE A 312 -10.12 30.03 -60.73
CA ILE A 312 -9.46 29.66 -62.01
C ILE A 312 -10.53 29.51 -63.11
N ALA A 313 -11.62 28.81 -62.85
CA ALA A 313 -12.71 28.64 -63.81
C ALA A 313 -13.40 29.98 -64.17
N LEU A 314 -13.59 30.85 -63.17
CA LEU A 314 -14.17 32.18 -63.38
C LEU A 314 -13.23 33.05 -64.27
N GLN A 315 -11.92 33.07 -63.95
CA GLN A 315 -10.92 33.78 -64.76
C GLN A 315 -10.89 33.27 -66.19
N ALA A 316 -10.92 31.96 -66.40
CA ALA A 316 -10.93 31.34 -67.73
C ALA A 316 -12.20 31.73 -68.51
N THR A 317 -13.36 31.77 -67.84
CA THR A 317 -14.63 32.17 -68.41
C THR A 317 -14.64 33.66 -68.82
N VAL A 318 -14.12 34.52 -67.94
CA VAL A 318 -13.98 35.96 -68.23
C VAL A 318 -13.06 36.18 -69.44
N LYS A 319 -11.95 35.47 -69.54
CA LYS A 319 -11.02 35.54 -70.66
C LYS A 319 -11.68 35.09 -71.97
N ALA A 320 -12.40 33.99 -71.96
CA ALA A 320 -13.12 33.48 -73.16
C ALA A 320 -14.21 34.46 -73.65
N LEU A 321 -14.92 35.13 -72.70
CA LEU A 321 -15.88 36.13 -73.05
C LEU A 321 -15.25 37.40 -73.65
N LYS A 322 -14.12 37.84 -73.15
CA LYS A 322 -13.30 38.91 -73.72
C LYS A 322 -12.87 38.56 -75.17
N ASP A 323 -12.33 37.37 -75.35
CA ASP A 323 -11.84 36.88 -76.67
C ASP A 323 -13.02 36.77 -77.69
N ALA A 324 -14.22 36.49 -77.20
CA ALA A 324 -15.44 36.45 -77.98
C ALA A 324 -16.01 37.86 -78.30
N GLY A 325 -15.38 38.95 -77.82
CA GLY A 325 -15.76 40.32 -78.10
C GLY A 325 -16.92 40.86 -77.26
N VAL A 326 -17.22 40.24 -76.13
CA VAL A 326 -18.25 40.72 -75.15
C VAL A 326 -17.75 41.97 -74.45
N ALA A 327 -18.55 43.00 -74.30
CA ALA A 327 -18.16 44.26 -73.66
C ALA A 327 -17.84 44.05 -72.18
N ILE A 328 -16.77 44.67 -71.63
CA ILE A 328 -16.33 44.57 -70.23
C ILE A 328 -17.47 44.88 -69.26
N THR A 329 -18.27 45.88 -69.52
CA THR A 329 -19.45 46.27 -68.68
C THR A 329 -20.49 45.13 -68.59
N GLN A 330 -20.61 44.35 -69.67
CA GLN A 330 -21.54 43.24 -69.74
C GLN A 330 -20.97 42.01 -68.96
N ILE A 331 -19.67 41.77 -69.09
CA ILE A 331 -18.99 40.73 -68.32
C ILE A 331 -19.03 41.04 -66.83
N ALA A 332 -18.82 42.30 -66.43
CA ALA A 332 -18.93 42.76 -65.05
C ALA A 332 -20.28 42.50 -64.43
N SER A 333 -21.36 42.82 -65.21
CA SER A 333 -22.73 42.57 -64.79
C SER A 333 -23.06 41.08 -64.60
N MET A 334 -22.49 40.20 -65.40
CA MET A 334 -22.71 38.73 -65.34
C MET A 334 -21.92 38.06 -64.24
N THR A 335 -20.71 38.55 -63.92
CA THR A 335 -19.80 37.89 -63.00
C THR A 335 -19.73 38.55 -61.64
N GLY A 336 -20.21 39.84 -61.54
CA GLY A 336 -20.06 40.65 -60.32
C GLY A 336 -18.61 41.11 -60.06
N LEU A 337 -17.70 40.95 -61.00
CA LEU A 337 -16.30 41.38 -60.89
C LEU A 337 -16.17 42.87 -61.30
N ASP A 338 -15.16 43.51 -60.72
CA ASP A 338 -14.80 44.90 -61.06
C ASP A 338 -14.28 45.00 -62.52
N GLU A 339 -14.70 46.05 -63.21
CA GLU A 339 -14.35 46.29 -64.66
C GLU A 339 -12.83 46.43 -64.86
N ASN A 340 -12.09 47.05 -63.91
CA ASN A 340 -10.65 47.20 -63.99
C ASN A 340 -9.94 45.84 -63.81
N TYR A 341 -10.51 44.99 -62.91
CA TYR A 341 -9.99 43.63 -62.76
C TYR A 341 -10.20 42.79 -64.02
N ILE A 342 -11.40 42.86 -64.60
CA ILE A 342 -11.72 42.21 -65.89
C ILE A 342 -10.80 42.72 -67.01
N ALA A 343 -10.50 44.02 -67.04
CA ALA A 343 -9.60 44.58 -68.02
C ALA A 343 -8.16 44.06 -67.92
N SER A 344 -7.70 43.76 -66.67
CA SER A 344 -6.37 43.28 -66.38
C SER A 344 -6.16 41.77 -66.68
N LEU A 345 -7.23 40.99 -66.73
CA LEU A 345 -7.21 39.57 -67.11
C LEU A 345 -7.08 39.44 -68.64
#